data_d30d9f52751966c7893af2409c723ba5
#
_entry.id   d30d9f52751966c7893af2409c723ba5
#
_cell.length_a   1.000
_cell.length_b   1.000
_cell.length_c   1.000
_cell.angle_alpha   90.00
_cell.angle_beta   90.00
_cell.angle_gamma   90.00
#
_symmetry.space_group_name_H-M   'P 1'
#
loop_
_entity.id
_entity.type
_entity.pdbx_description
1 polymer ?
#
loop_
_entity_poly.entity_id
_entity_poly.type
_entity_poly.pdbx_seq_one_letter_code
_entity_poly.pdbx_strand_id
1 'polypeptide(L)'
;MNEHQLLCFLTVSRTLNFSAAARELYCTQPALSYQIRSLEKELDAALFRRTTTQVALTEAGRALLPHAEDLYRGILNARTAVSYTHLRAHETCA
;
A
#
# COMPACT_ATOMS: atom_id res chain seq x y z
N MET A 1 5.22 -5.72 7.76
CA MET A 1 4.59 -5.19 6.52
C MET A 1 3.26 -5.89 6.30
N ASN A 2 2.20 -5.12 6.20
CA ASN A 2 0.86 -5.69 6.01
C ASN A 2 0.18 -5.04 4.82
N GLU A 3 -1.01 -5.55 4.47
CA GLU A 3 -1.77 -5.08 3.32
C GLU A 3 -2.06 -3.59 3.39
N HIS A 4 -2.48 -3.10 4.56
CA HIS A 4 -2.82 -1.70 4.73
C HIS A 4 -1.58 -0.81 4.55
N GLN A 5 -0.44 -1.22 5.08
CA GLN A 5 0.81 -0.48 4.91
C GLN A 5 1.26 -0.48 3.45
N LEU A 6 1.08 -1.59 2.75
CA LEU A 6 1.38 -1.66 1.31
C LEU A 6 0.49 -0.67 0.53
N LEU A 7 -0.79 -0.64 0.84
CA LEU A 7 -1.72 0.29 0.19
C LEU A 7 -1.34 1.73 0.49
N CYS A 8 -0.99 2.05 1.74
CA CYS A 8 -0.54 3.38 2.11
C CYS A 8 0.71 3.78 1.32
N PHE A 9 1.69 2.89 1.25
CA PHE A 9 2.93 3.14 0.53
C PHE A 9 2.67 3.37 -0.96
N LEU A 10 1.86 2.51 -1.58
CA LEU A 10 1.55 2.62 -3.01
C LEU A 10 0.79 3.91 -3.32
N THR A 11 -0.14 4.30 -2.47
CA THR A 11 -0.93 5.51 -2.67
C THR A 11 -0.06 6.76 -2.56
N VAL A 12 0.81 6.83 -1.56
CA VAL A 12 1.73 7.97 -1.43
C VAL A 12 2.74 7.99 -2.58
N SER A 13 3.21 6.81 -3.02
CA SER A 13 4.15 6.72 -4.16
C SER A 13 3.54 7.29 -5.43
N ARG A 14 2.25 7.08 -5.65
CA ARG A 14 1.54 7.56 -6.83
C ARG A 14 1.21 9.05 -6.74
N THR A 15 0.71 9.49 -5.59
CA THR A 15 0.26 10.88 -5.43
C THR A 15 1.38 11.84 -5.10
N LEU A 16 2.42 11.35 -4.41
CA LEU A 16 3.52 12.15 -3.85
C LEU A 16 3.00 13.33 -3.04
N ASN A 17 1.88 13.09 -2.35
CA ASN A 17 1.19 14.11 -1.55
C ASN A 17 0.46 13.39 -0.42
N PHE A 18 0.93 13.56 0.83
CA PHE A 18 0.36 12.88 1.97
C PHE A 18 -1.09 13.26 2.23
N SER A 19 -1.44 14.53 2.04
CA SER A 19 -2.82 14.98 2.22
C SER A 19 -3.76 14.36 1.19
N ALA A 20 -3.34 14.33 -0.07
CA ALA A 20 -4.13 13.72 -1.14
C ALA A 20 -4.27 12.20 -0.93
N ALA A 21 -3.19 11.55 -0.54
CA ALA A 21 -3.22 10.11 -0.27
C ALA A 21 -4.16 9.78 0.89
N ALA A 22 -4.10 10.57 1.96
CA ALA A 22 -4.98 10.38 3.11
C ALA A 22 -6.45 10.52 2.71
N ARG A 23 -6.78 11.50 1.87
CA ARG A 23 -8.15 11.66 1.35
C ARG A 23 -8.59 10.43 0.54
N GLU A 24 -7.74 9.92 -0.33
CA GLU A 24 -8.07 8.72 -1.11
C GLU A 24 -8.33 7.50 -0.22
N LEU A 25 -7.56 7.39 0.87
CA LEU A 25 -7.65 6.24 1.77
C LEU A 25 -8.67 6.44 2.89
N TYR A 26 -9.40 7.55 2.88
CA TYR A 26 -10.42 7.90 3.88
C TYR A 26 -9.83 7.86 5.30
N CYS A 27 -8.63 8.39 5.46
CA CYS A 27 -7.98 8.47 6.77
C CYS A 27 -7.39 9.86 6.98
N THR A 28 -6.93 10.12 8.21
CA THR A 28 -6.26 11.38 8.51
C THR A 28 -4.80 11.31 8.05
N GLN A 29 -4.21 12.48 7.80
CA GLN A 29 -2.80 12.55 7.43
C GLN A 29 -1.89 12.00 8.54
N PRO A 30 -2.12 12.30 9.84
CA PRO A 30 -1.31 11.67 10.90
C PRO A 30 -1.40 10.15 10.93
N ALA A 31 -2.58 9.58 10.65
CA ALA A 31 -2.75 8.12 10.60
C ALA A 31 -1.95 7.53 9.46
N LEU A 32 -2.01 8.15 8.28
CA LEU A 32 -1.23 7.73 7.12
C LEU A 32 0.27 7.82 7.41
N SER A 33 0.71 8.95 7.96
CA SER A 33 2.12 9.15 8.30
C SER A 33 2.61 8.11 9.30
N TYR A 34 1.77 7.74 10.26
CA TYR A 34 2.10 6.70 11.22
C TYR A 34 2.35 5.36 10.52
N GLN A 35 1.49 4.98 9.59
CA GLN A 35 1.65 3.71 8.86
C GLN A 35 2.93 3.70 8.02
N ILE A 36 3.25 4.80 7.37
CA ILE A 36 4.47 4.92 6.59
C ILE A 36 5.71 4.84 7.48
N ARG A 37 5.71 5.55 8.61
CA ARG A 37 6.84 5.50 9.55
C ARG A 37 7.01 4.11 10.16
N SER A 38 5.92 3.44 10.45
CA SER A 38 5.95 2.08 10.98
C SER A 38 6.60 1.13 9.97
N LEU A 39 6.26 1.27 8.71
CA LEU A 39 6.86 0.48 7.63
C LEU A 39 8.35 0.82 7.48
N GLU A 40 8.70 2.10 7.50
CA GLU A 40 10.09 2.54 7.42
C GLU A 40 10.92 1.99 8.58
N LYS A 41 10.33 1.96 9.77
CA LYS A 41 11.00 1.43 10.96
C LYS A 41 11.24 -0.08 10.83
N GLU A 42 10.25 -0.81 10.34
CA GLU A 42 10.39 -2.25 10.11
C GLU A 42 11.51 -2.55 9.12
N LEU A 43 11.60 -1.77 8.05
CA LEU A 43 12.57 -1.98 6.98
C LEU A 43 13.92 -1.29 7.26
N ASP A 44 14.00 -0.52 8.35
CA ASP A 44 15.17 0.26 8.73
C ASP A 44 15.67 1.15 7.57
N ALA A 45 14.74 1.79 6.90
CA ALA A 45 15.05 2.65 5.76
C ALA A 45 13.95 3.69 5.56
N ALA A 46 14.32 4.91 5.22
CA ALA A 46 13.37 5.93 4.81
C ALA A 46 12.90 5.59 3.39
N LEU A 47 11.60 5.60 3.17
CA LEU A 47 11.01 5.31 1.86
C LEU A 47 10.66 6.59 1.11
N PHE A 48 10.42 7.67 1.84
CA PHE A 48 10.09 8.97 1.27
C PHE A 48 11.00 10.04 1.86
N ARG A 49 11.40 10.97 1.00
CA ARG A 49 12.07 12.19 1.42
C ARG A 49 11.01 13.29 1.43
N ARG A 50 10.84 13.92 2.59
CA ARG A 50 9.85 14.98 2.76
C ARG A 50 10.55 16.30 2.98
N THR A 51 10.17 17.27 2.16
CA THR A 51 10.49 18.69 2.42
C THR A 51 9.17 19.39 2.70
N THR A 52 9.22 20.67 3.05
CA THR A 52 8.01 21.44 3.30
C THR A 52 7.12 21.58 2.07
N THR A 53 7.69 21.41 0.88
CA THR A 53 6.97 21.62 -0.37
C THR A 53 6.87 20.39 -1.26
N GLN A 54 7.68 19.35 -1.01
CA GLN A 54 7.75 18.20 -1.90
C GLN A 54 7.92 16.88 -1.16
N VAL A 55 7.40 15.84 -1.77
CA VAL A 55 7.59 14.46 -1.35
C VAL A 55 8.20 13.71 -2.54
N ALA A 56 9.22 12.91 -2.28
CA ALA A 56 9.85 12.10 -3.32
C ALA A 56 10.22 10.73 -2.73
N LEU A 57 10.25 9.71 -3.58
CA LEU A 57 10.75 8.40 -3.19
C LEU A 57 12.25 8.47 -2.96
N THR A 58 12.72 7.83 -1.90
CA THR A 58 14.14 7.57 -1.70
C THR A 58 14.59 6.43 -2.62
N GLU A 59 15.89 6.15 -2.64
CA GLU A 59 16.39 4.97 -3.35
C GLU A 59 15.73 3.69 -2.81
N ALA A 60 15.61 3.59 -1.48
CA ALA A 60 14.94 2.44 -0.86
C ALA A 60 13.47 2.36 -1.27
N GLY A 61 12.78 3.50 -1.32
CA GLY A 61 11.38 3.55 -1.77
C GLY A 61 11.24 3.09 -3.21
N ARG A 62 12.14 3.53 -4.09
CA ARG A 62 12.13 3.09 -5.49
C ARG A 62 12.41 1.60 -5.62
N ALA A 63 13.29 1.07 -4.78
CA ALA A 63 13.59 -0.37 -4.77
C ALA A 63 12.39 -1.18 -4.29
N LEU A 64 11.67 -0.69 -3.29
CA LEU A 64 10.49 -1.38 -2.75
C LEU A 64 9.30 -1.34 -3.70
N LEU A 65 9.13 -0.28 -4.46
CA LEU A 65 7.92 -0.02 -5.23
C LEU A 65 7.47 -1.19 -6.12
N PRO A 66 8.32 -1.77 -6.98
CA PRO A 66 7.86 -2.90 -7.80
C PRO A 66 7.49 -4.13 -6.97
N HIS A 67 8.18 -4.38 -5.88
CA HIS A 67 7.85 -5.48 -4.99
C HIS A 67 6.55 -5.25 -4.24
N ALA A 68 6.31 -4.01 -3.79
CA ALA A 68 5.06 -3.64 -3.13
C ALA A 68 3.87 -3.80 -4.08
N GLU A 69 4.04 -3.41 -5.34
CA GLU A 69 3.01 -3.58 -6.37
C GLU A 69 2.69 -5.05 -6.58
N ASP A 70 3.72 -5.90 -6.69
CA ASP A 70 3.54 -7.34 -6.88
C ASP A 70 2.88 -7.98 -5.67
N LEU A 71 3.32 -7.63 -4.46
CA LEU A 71 2.74 -8.16 -3.23
C LEU A 71 1.26 -7.79 -3.10
N TYR A 72 0.93 -6.54 -3.34
CA TYR A 72 -0.46 -6.07 -3.22
C TYR A 72 -1.34 -6.73 -4.27
N ARG A 73 -0.85 -6.79 -5.51
CA ARG A 73 -1.56 -7.48 -6.59
C ARG A 73 -1.78 -8.95 -6.24
N GLY A 74 -0.78 -9.59 -5.64
CA GLY A 74 -0.89 -10.98 -5.19
C GLY A 74 -1.98 -11.16 -4.15
N ILE A 75 -2.10 -10.24 -3.20
CA ILE A 75 -3.16 -10.27 -2.20
C ILE A 75 -4.54 -10.18 -2.88
N LEU A 76 -4.71 -9.26 -3.80
CA LEU A 76 -5.97 -9.09 -4.52
C LEU A 76 -6.29 -10.31 -5.38
N ASN A 77 -5.29 -10.88 -6.04
CA ASN A 77 -5.46 -12.09 -6.85
C ASN A 77 -5.84 -13.28 -5.99
N ALA A 78 -5.25 -13.41 -4.80
CA ALA A 78 -5.58 -14.49 -3.88
C ALA A 78 -7.05 -14.41 -3.44
N ARG A 79 -7.53 -13.21 -3.12
CA ARG A 79 -8.93 -13.01 -2.75
C ARG A 79 -9.88 -13.34 -3.90
N THR A 80 -9.52 -12.90 -5.10
CA THR A 80 -10.32 -13.18 -6.30
C THR A 80 -10.40 -14.68 -6.58
N ALA A 81 -9.28 -15.38 -6.43
CA ALA A 81 -9.24 -16.84 -6.65
C ALA A 81 -10.16 -17.58 -5.68
N VAL A 82 -10.13 -17.19 -4.41
CA VAL A 82 -10.98 -17.81 -3.39
C VAL A 82 -12.45 -17.50 -3.64
N SER A 83 -12.78 -16.26 -3.97
CA SER A 83 -14.15 -15.85 -4.27
C SER A 83 -14.70 -16.60 -5.47
N TYR A 84 -13.89 -16.78 -6.51
CA TYR A 84 -14.29 -17.54 -7.70
C TYR A 84 -14.60 -18.99 -7.36
N THR A 85 -13.74 -19.62 -6.57
CA THR A 85 -13.93 -21.01 -6.14
C THR A 85 -15.20 -21.15 -5.29
N HIS A 86 -15.45 -20.20 -4.41
CA HIS A 86 -16.64 -20.21 -3.55
C HIS A 86 -17.93 -20.08 -4.38
N LEU A 87 -17.96 -19.18 -5.34
CA LEU A 87 -19.11 -19.00 -6.23
C LEU A 87 -19.35 -20.28 -7.04
N ARG A 88 -18.29 -20.90 -7.52
CA ARG A 88 -18.37 -22.12 -8.29
C ARG A 88 -18.92 -23.29 -7.47
N ALA A 89 -18.50 -23.38 -6.21
CA ALA A 89 -19.02 -24.38 -5.30
C ALA A 89 -20.52 -24.19 -5.05
N HIS A 90 -20.97 -22.94 -4.92
CA HIS A 90 -22.39 -22.62 -4.80
C HIS A 90 -23.18 -23.07 -6.03
N GLU A 91 -22.67 -22.81 -7.21
CA GLU A 91 -23.33 -23.20 -8.46
C GLU A 91 -23.47 -24.70 -8.56
N THR A 92 -22.44 -25.45 -8.15
CA THR A 92 -22.48 -26.92 -8.21
C THR A 92 -23.40 -27.53 -7.17
N CYS A 93 -23.67 -26.84 -6.08
CA CYS A 93 -24.59 -27.30 -5.04
C CYS A 93 -26.06 -27.01 -5.38
N ALA A 94 -26.28 -26.16 -6.32
CA ALA A 94 -27.61 -25.83 -6.75
C ALA A 94 -28.15 -26.90 -7.71
#